data_b50c5a10ff4860b4a66f216173e66148
#
_entry.id   b50c5a10ff4860b4a66f216173e66148
#
_cell.length_a   1.000
_cell.length_b   1.000
_cell.length_c   1.000
_cell.angle_alpha   90.00
_cell.angle_beta   90.00
_cell.angle_gamma   90.00
#
_symmetry.space_group_name_H-M   'P 1'
#
loop_
_entity.id
_entity.type
_entity.pdbx_description
1 polymer ?
#
loop_
_entity_poly.entity_id
_entity_poly.type
_entity_poly.pdbx_seq_one_letter_code
_entity_poly.pdbx_strand_id
1 'polypeptide(L)'
;MEQDKINKIIGKNIKKYRRKTFIDGKRLTQEKLAELINVSVSLISSLESSKSKKGISINNLYKISIVLNTPISKFVEDNNEL
;
A
#
# COMPACT_ATOMS: atom_id res chain seq x y z
N MET A 1 -0.99 -10.04 -17.55
CA MET A 1 -1.25 -8.67 -18.02
C MET A 1 -0.41 -7.69 -17.25
N GLU A 2 0.08 -6.67 -17.93
CA GLU A 2 0.96 -5.69 -17.32
C GLU A 2 0.28 -4.91 -16.21
N GLN A 3 -1.01 -4.63 -16.36
CA GLN A 3 -1.75 -3.91 -15.35
C GLN A 3 -1.83 -4.70 -14.05
N ASP A 4 -2.02 -6.02 -14.14
CA ASP A 4 -2.03 -6.88 -12.96
C ASP A 4 -0.68 -6.88 -12.28
N LYS A 5 0.39 -6.86 -13.06
CA LYS A 5 1.74 -6.84 -12.51
C LYS A 5 1.97 -5.55 -11.71
N ILE A 6 1.59 -4.41 -12.25
CA ILE A 6 1.73 -3.13 -11.55
C ILE A 6 0.92 -3.14 -10.25
N ASN A 7 -0.31 -3.65 -10.30
CA ASN A 7 -1.15 -3.69 -9.11
C ASN A 7 -0.51 -4.53 -8.01
N LYS A 8 0.10 -5.65 -8.38
CA LYS A 8 0.78 -6.51 -7.40
C LYS A 8 2.01 -5.84 -6.82
N ILE A 9 2.77 -5.13 -7.65
CA ILE A 9 3.95 -4.38 -7.19
C ILE A 9 3.53 -3.32 -6.18
N ILE A 10 2.50 -2.55 -6.51
CA ILE A 10 2.03 -1.49 -5.63
C ILE A 10 1.53 -2.08 -4.31
N GLY A 11 0.72 -3.13 -4.38
CA GLY A 11 0.19 -3.75 -3.16
C GLY A 11 1.27 -4.29 -2.27
N LYS A 12 2.27 -4.94 -2.85
CA LYS A 12 3.40 -5.47 -2.10
C LYS A 12 4.18 -4.35 -1.42
N ASN A 13 4.39 -3.25 -2.13
CA ASN A 13 5.11 -2.12 -1.57
C ASN A 13 4.31 -1.41 -0.48
N ILE A 14 2.99 -1.30 -0.63
CA ILE A 14 2.15 -0.76 0.42
C ILE A 14 2.35 -1.56 1.70
N LYS A 15 2.27 -2.88 1.61
CA LYS A 15 2.47 -3.75 2.77
C LYS A 15 3.86 -3.56 3.37
N LYS A 16 4.88 -3.52 2.53
CA LYS A 16 6.26 -3.37 2.96
C LYS A 16 6.47 -2.08 3.77
N TYR A 17 6.03 -0.96 3.22
CA TYR A 17 6.26 0.33 3.87
C TYR A 17 5.32 0.53 5.05
N ARG A 18 4.09 -0.01 4.99
CA ARG A 18 3.19 0.04 6.14
C ARG A 18 3.81 -0.67 7.34
N ARG A 19 4.39 -1.84 7.11
CA ARG A 19 4.98 -2.64 8.20
C ARG A 19 6.22 -1.99 8.80
N LYS A 20 6.80 -1.02 8.13
CA LYS A 20 7.94 -0.25 8.63
C LYS A 20 7.52 1.06 9.26
N THR A 21 6.23 1.38 9.26
CA THR A 21 5.73 2.65 9.76
C THR A 21 5.18 2.47 11.16
N PHE A 22 5.56 3.38 12.05
CA PHE A 22 5.07 3.38 13.43
C PHE A 22 4.36 4.70 13.70
N ILE A 23 3.23 4.63 14.38
CA ILE A 23 2.46 5.79 14.80
C ILE A 23 2.19 5.63 16.29
N ASP A 24 2.56 6.64 17.08
CA ASP A 24 2.43 6.60 18.53
C ASP A 24 3.08 5.37 19.13
N GLY A 25 4.24 4.99 18.59
CA GLY A 25 5.02 3.87 19.10
C GLY A 25 4.50 2.50 18.69
N LYS A 26 3.47 2.44 17.87
CA LYS A 26 2.88 1.17 17.45
C LYS A 26 3.02 1.00 15.95
N ARG A 27 3.30 -0.23 15.52
CA ARG A 27 3.36 -0.55 14.09
C ARG A 27 1.99 -0.29 13.46
N LEU A 28 2.01 0.37 12.31
CA LEU A 28 0.78 0.72 11.61
C LEU A 28 0.09 -0.53 11.09
N THR A 29 -1.18 -0.71 11.49
CA THR A 29 -1.99 -1.85 11.07
C THR A 29 -2.77 -1.50 9.80
N GLN A 30 -3.33 -2.54 9.15
CA GLN A 30 -4.22 -2.32 8.02
C GLN A 30 -5.44 -1.50 8.42
N GLU A 31 -6.01 -1.80 9.60
CA GLU A 31 -7.17 -1.08 10.09
C GLU A 31 -6.87 0.40 10.30
N LYS A 32 -5.72 0.70 10.91
CA LYS A 32 -5.37 2.09 11.18
C LYS A 32 -5.10 2.84 9.88
N LEU A 33 -4.41 2.21 8.94
CA LEU A 33 -4.17 2.84 7.64
C LEU A 33 -5.50 3.13 6.94
N ALA A 34 -6.41 2.17 6.93
CA ALA A 34 -7.73 2.35 6.32
C ALA A 34 -8.46 3.53 6.95
N GLU A 35 -8.41 3.61 8.28
CA GLU A 35 -9.04 4.72 9.01
C GLU A 35 -8.44 6.06 8.60
N LEU A 36 -7.12 6.13 8.56
CA LEU A 36 -6.43 7.39 8.28
C LEU A 36 -6.69 7.93 6.88
N ILE A 37 -6.89 7.06 5.90
CA ILE A 37 -7.16 7.50 4.54
C ILE A 37 -8.64 7.36 4.17
N ASN A 38 -9.48 6.99 5.13
CA ASN A 38 -10.93 6.97 5.00
C ASN A 38 -11.40 5.99 3.91
N VAL A 39 -10.90 4.76 4.00
CA VAL A 39 -11.34 3.66 3.14
C VAL A 39 -11.65 2.46 4.01
N SER A 40 -12.24 1.41 3.43
CA SER A 40 -12.53 0.19 4.17
C SER A 40 -11.23 -0.59 4.40
N VAL A 41 -11.19 -1.35 5.51
CA VAL A 41 -10.06 -2.24 5.75
C VAL A 41 -10.00 -3.34 4.68
N SER A 42 -11.16 -3.72 4.14
CA SER A 42 -11.21 -4.69 3.04
C SER A 42 -10.41 -4.22 1.83
N LEU A 43 -10.48 -2.93 1.53
CA LEU A 43 -9.71 -2.39 0.42
C LEU A 43 -8.22 -2.55 0.67
N ILE A 44 -7.75 -2.18 1.87
CA ILE A 44 -6.33 -2.31 2.20
C ILE A 44 -5.90 -3.77 2.16
N SER A 45 -6.71 -4.64 2.75
CA SER A 45 -6.41 -6.07 2.77
C SER A 45 -6.31 -6.64 1.36
N SER A 46 -7.25 -6.24 0.49
CA SER A 46 -7.22 -6.69 -0.91
C SER A 46 -6.00 -6.18 -1.66
N LEU A 47 -5.64 -4.92 -1.45
CA LEU A 47 -4.47 -4.34 -2.12
C LEU A 47 -3.19 -5.07 -1.74
N GLU A 48 -3.07 -5.48 -0.48
CA GLU A 48 -1.87 -6.14 0.02
C GLU A 48 -1.84 -7.64 -0.25
N SER A 49 -2.96 -8.21 -0.67
CA SER A 49 -3.03 -9.65 -0.90
C SER A 49 -2.31 -10.02 -2.21
N SER A 50 -1.43 -11.02 -2.13
CA SER A 50 -0.72 -11.48 -3.31
C SER A 50 -1.64 -12.16 -4.33
N LYS A 51 -2.84 -12.55 -3.89
CA LYS A 51 -3.81 -13.21 -4.76
C LYS A 51 -4.78 -12.24 -5.42
N SER A 52 -4.80 -11.00 -4.95
CA SER A 52 -5.72 -10.01 -5.49
C SER A 52 -5.09 -9.29 -6.67
N LYS A 53 -5.95 -8.92 -7.62
CA LYS A 53 -5.55 -8.09 -8.75
C LYS A 53 -6.10 -6.68 -8.61
N LYS A 54 -6.51 -6.33 -7.41
CA LYS A 54 -7.13 -5.05 -7.13
C LYS A 54 -6.19 -3.91 -7.41
N GLY A 55 -6.66 -2.92 -8.15
CA GLY A 55 -5.91 -1.69 -8.39
C GLY A 55 -6.26 -0.63 -7.37
N ILE A 56 -5.46 0.41 -7.31
CA ILE A 56 -5.68 1.52 -6.40
C ILE A 56 -5.78 2.81 -7.20
N SER A 57 -6.68 3.71 -6.78
CA SER A 57 -6.76 5.02 -7.41
C SER A 57 -5.53 5.83 -7.05
N ILE A 58 -5.17 6.76 -7.94
CA ILE A 58 -4.02 7.63 -7.67
C ILE A 58 -4.28 8.49 -6.42
N ASN A 59 -5.53 8.86 -6.20
CA ASN A 59 -5.91 9.62 -5.02
C ASN A 59 -5.58 8.86 -3.74
N ASN A 60 -5.98 7.59 -3.69
CA ASN A 60 -5.72 6.78 -2.50
C ASN A 60 -4.23 6.49 -2.35
N LEU A 61 -3.54 6.27 -3.46
CA LEU A 61 -2.09 6.04 -3.41
C LEU A 61 -1.37 7.27 -2.85
N TYR A 62 -1.81 8.46 -3.26
CA TYR A 62 -1.25 9.70 -2.74
C TYR A 62 -1.45 9.80 -1.22
N LYS A 63 -2.67 9.49 -0.74
CA LYS A 63 -2.95 9.52 0.69
C LYS A 63 -2.07 8.54 1.44
N ILE A 64 -1.90 7.35 0.90
CA ILE A 64 -1.03 6.34 1.51
C ILE A 64 0.41 6.83 1.57
N SER A 65 0.89 7.47 0.51
CA SER A 65 2.25 7.98 0.47
C SER A 65 2.48 9.02 1.57
N ILE A 66 1.48 9.84 1.86
CA ILE A 66 1.57 10.84 2.93
C ILE A 66 1.63 10.15 4.29
N VAL A 67 0.71 9.22 4.54
CA VAL A 67 0.65 8.53 5.83
C VAL A 67 1.93 7.73 6.08
N LEU A 68 2.45 7.07 5.06
CA LEU A 68 3.66 6.25 5.19
C LEU A 68 4.94 7.05 5.04
N ASN A 69 4.81 8.35 4.78
CA ASN A 69 5.96 9.23 4.60
C ASN A 69 6.94 8.66 3.57
N THR A 70 6.41 8.20 2.45
CA THR A 70 7.15 7.50 1.40
C THR A 70 6.72 8.06 0.06
N PRO A 71 7.65 8.50 -0.79
CA PRO A 71 7.27 9.07 -2.09
C PRO A 71 6.56 8.03 -2.97
N ILE A 72 5.64 8.50 -3.80
CA ILE A 72 4.85 7.61 -4.65
C ILE A 72 5.76 6.75 -5.53
N SER A 73 6.88 7.30 -5.98
CA SER A 73 7.80 6.55 -6.84
C SER A 73 8.29 5.25 -6.20
N LYS A 74 8.35 5.20 -4.88
CA LYS A 74 8.78 3.98 -4.18
C LYS A 74 7.74 2.87 -4.28
N PHE A 75 6.48 3.21 -4.46
CA PHE A 75 5.43 2.21 -4.51
C PHE A 75 5.36 1.48 -5.85
N VAL A 76 5.98 2.03 -6.89
CA VAL A 76 5.99 1.40 -8.20
C VAL A 76 7.32 0.72 -8.51
N GLU A 77 8.25 0.71 -7.58
CA GLU A 77 9.53 0.03 -7.76
C GLU A 77 9.35 -1.47 -7.61
N ASP A 78 9.90 -2.22 -8.55
CA ASP A 78 9.90 -3.68 -8.48
C ASP A 78 11.23 -4.14 -7.91
N ASN A 79 11.23 -4.40 -6.60
CA ASN A 79 12.45 -4.78 -5.89
C ASN A 79 12.79 -6.26 -6.00
N ASN A 80 11.98 -7.02 -6.75
CA ASN A 80 12.23 -8.44 -6.92
C ASN A 80 13.33 -8.72 -7.92
N GLU A 81 13.77 -7.70 -8.61
CA GLU A 81 14.80 -7.83 -9.61
C GLU A 81 16.20 -8.02 -9.04
N LEU A 82 16.35 -7.77 -7.76
CA LEU A 82 17.68 -7.77 -7.12
C LEU A 82 18.10 -9.12 -6.57
#